data_af619b63149035788792ff0e3a871fe8
#
_entry.id   af619b63149035788792ff0e3a871fe8
#
_cell.length_a   1.000
_cell.length_b   1.000
_cell.length_c   1.000
_cell.angle_alpha   90.00
_cell.angle_beta   90.00
_cell.angle_gamma   90.00
#
_symmetry.space_group_name_H-M   'P 1'
#
loop_
_entity.id
_entity.type
_entity.pdbx_description
1 polymer ?
#
loop_
_entity_poly.entity_id
_entity_poly.type
_entity_poly.pdbx_seq_one_letter_code
_entity_poly.pdbx_strand_id
1 'polypeptide(L)'
;LHRLIRRQRQMCIRDSYFIQQSLEDAPQNSDMDTEVKIFQNALDFSNVRLRDCIVPRTEIVACDTSATMEELRSKFIETGLSKILVYNENIDNIIGYIHSSELFKNPEDWTQHIRSVSIVPETMAANKLMKLLMQEKKSLAVVVDEFGGTSGIVTLEDLVEEIFGEIEDEHDMKSHVAKKVSDNEYLLSGRMEIDTLNEMFGLDLPESDDYVTIAGFILHFYQKFPKLNETVQIDKYSFKIIKVTATKIELVRMKVGI
;
A
#
# COMPACT_ATOMS: atom_id res chain seq x y z
N LEU A 1 -3.94 23.89 -38.07
CA LEU A 1 -4.24 22.93 -36.98
C LEU A 1 -2.98 22.64 -36.14
N HIS A 2 -1.82 22.33 -36.74
CA HIS A 2 -0.58 22.02 -36.00
C HIS A 2 -0.01 23.17 -35.13
N ARG A 3 -0.28 24.43 -35.45
CA ARG A 3 0.16 25.61 -34.66
C ARG A 3 -0.71 25.83 -33.40
N LEU A 4 -1.97 25.46 -33.43
CA LEU A 4 -2.88 25.55 -32.27
C LEU A 4 -2.56 24.50 -31.22
N ILE A 5 -2.24 23.28 -31.64
CA ILE A 5 -1.87 22.16 -30.72
C ILE A 5 -0.54 22.46 -30.00
N ARG A 6 0.42 23.10 -30.64
CA ARG A 6 1.67 23.53 -29.97
C ARG A 6 1.44 24.63 -28.93
N ARG A 7 0.51 25.57 -29.18
CA ARG A 7 0.17 26.62 -28.22
C ARG A 7 -0.58 26.05 -26.99
N GLN A 8 -1.46 25.08 -27.18
CA GLN A 8 -2.13 24.41 -26.06
C GLN A 8 -1.15 23.61 -25.20
N ARG A 9 -0.19 22.87 -25.80
CA ARG A 9 0.85 22.17 -25.02
C ARG A 9 1.77 23.13 -24.24
N GLN A 10 2.12 24.27 -24.80
CA GLN A 10 2.92 25.28 -24.08
C GLN A 10 2.13 25.99 -22.99
N MET A 11 0.81 26.12 -23.13
CA MET A 11 -0.06 26.68 -22.08
C MET A 11 -0.16 25.74 -20.89
N CYS A 12 -0.39 24.43 -21.10
CA CYS A 12 -0.47 23.44 -20.01
C CYS A 12 0.86 23.30 -19.23
N ILE A 13 2.02 23.35 -19.91
CA ILE A 13 3.33 23.31 -19.24
C ILE A 13 3.58 24.59 -18.41
N ARG A 14 3.09 25.73 -18.90
CA ARG A 14 3.25 27.02 -18.20
C ARG A 14 2.31 27.14 -17.00
N ASP A 15 1.13 26.57 -17.08
CA ASP A 15 0.15 26.58 -16.00
C ASP A 15 0.57 25.63 -14.87
N SER A 16 1.16 24.46 -15.17
CA SER A 16 1.72 23.57 -14.16
C SER A 16 2.94 24.19 -13.45
N TYR A 17 3.78 24.94 -14.19
CA TYR A 17 4.93 25.64 -13.60
C TYR A 17 4.50 26.81 -12.70
N PHE A 18 3.41 27.53 -13.07
CA PHE A 18 2.85 28.60 -12.25
C PHE A 18 2.20 28.08 -10.95
N ILE A 19 1.54 26.92 -11.02
CA ILE A 19 0.95 26.25 -9.85
C ILE A 19 2.07 25.81 -8.91
N GLN A 20 3.13 25.21 -9.43
CA GLN A 20 4.28 24.76 -8.62
C GLN A 20 4.99 25.93 -7.92
N GLN A 21 5.15 27.06 -8.59
CA GLN A 21 5.79 28.27 -8.02
C GLN A 21 4.88 29.00 -7.01
N SER A 22 3.55 28.89 -7.16
CA SER A 22 2.58 29.44 -6.20
C SER A 22 2.46 28.62 -4.93
N LEU A 23 2.90 27.34 -4.95
CA LEU A 23 2.89 26.43 -3.81
C LEU A 23 4.11 26.61 -2.90
N GLU A 24 5.26 27.05 -3.46
CA GLU A 24 6.46 27.34 -2.68
C GLU A 24 6.32 28.61 -1.82
N ASP A 25 5.36 29.50 -2.18
CA ASP A 25 5.14 30.79 -1.51
C ASP A 25 3.89 30.81 -0.56
N ALA A 26 3.16 29.69 -0.42
CA ALA A 26 1.95 29.63 0.41
C ALA A 26 2.27 29.26 1.87
N PRO A 27 1.60 29.89 2.86
CA PRO A 27 1.74 29.46 4.26
C PRO A 27 1.17 28.06 4.43
N GLN A 28 1.96 27.16 5.04
CA GLN A 28 1.65 25.75 5.29
C GLN A 28 0.34 25.61 6.09
N ASN A 29 -0.77 25.34 5.40
CA ASN A 29 -2.01 24.83 5.96
C ASN A 29 -2.18 23.40 5.46
N SER A 30 -2.07 22.42 6.34
CA SER A 30 -2.04 20.98 6.03
C SER A 30 -3.20 20.48 5.14
N ASP A 31 -4.38 21.07 5.25
CA ASP A 31 -5.56 20.67 4.48
C ASP A 31 -5.50 21.15 3.01
N MET A 32 -4.96 22.36 2.78
CA MET A 32 -4.79 22.90 1.42
C MET A 32 -3.70 22.16 0.64
N ASP A 33 -2.67 21.64 1.31
CA ASP A 33 -1.61 20.86 0.68
C ASP A 33 -2.13 19.50 0.13
N THR A 34 -3.07 18.88 0.82
CA THR A 34 -3.65 17.59 0.39
C THR A 34 -4.52 17.76 -0.85
N GLU A 35 -5.39 18.77 -0.90
CA GLU A 35 -6.25 19.02 -2.07
C GLU A 35 -5.43 19.36 -3.32
N VAL A 36 -4.35 20.09 -3.16
CA VAL A 36 -3.45 20.45 -4.25
C VAL A 36 -2.68 19.23 -4.74
N LYS A 37 -2.20 18.34 -3.86
CA LYS A 37 -1.57 17.06 -4.23
C LYS A 37 -2.53 16.18 -5.02
N ILE A 38 -3.78 16.02 -4.57
CA ILE A 38 -4.80 15.25 -5.28
C ILE A 38 -5.00 15.81 -6.70
N PHE A 39 -5.06 17.14 -6.84
CA PHE A 39 -5.21 17.78 -8.14
C PHE A 39 -4.01 17.52 -9.06
N GLN A 40 -2.78 17.61 -8.55
CA GLN A 40 -1.56 17.29 -9.29
C GLN A 40 -1.54 15.82 -9.71
N ASN A 41 -1.78 14.90 -8.78
CA ASN A 41 -1.86 13.46 -9.07
C ASN A 41 -2.90 13.16 -10.15
N ALA A 42 -4.09 13.78 -10.09
CA ALA A 42 -5.13 13.61 -11.10
C ALA A 42 -4.70 14.09 -12.50
N LEU A 43 -3.90 15.16 -12.59
CA LEU A 43 -3.31 15.62 -13.86
C LEU A 43 -2.25 14.65 -14.38
N ASP A 44 -1.39 14.14 -13.50
CA ASP A 44 -0.29 13.24 -13.84
C ASP A 44 -0.78 11.80 -14.09
N PHE A 45 -1.91 11.39 -13.53
CA PHE A 45 -2.51 10.07 -13.69
C PHE A 45 -2.71 9.69 -15.18
N SER A 46 -2.89 10.66 -16.05
CA SER A 46 -2.97 10.42 -17.51
C SER A 46 -1.69 9.85 -18.10
N ASN A 47 -0.54 10.05 -17.45
CA ASN A 47 0.79 9.64 -17.87
C ASN A 47 1.24 8.34 -17.19
N VAL A 48 0.61 7.94 -16.09
CA VAL A 48 0.94 6.72 -15.32
C VAL A 48 0.68 5.48 -16.19
N ARG A 49 1.65 4.56 -16.21
CA ARG A 49 1.55 3.25 -16.88
C ARG A 49 1.26 2.17 -15.85
N LEU A 50 0.63 1.08 -16.28
CA LEU A 50 0.30 -0.01 -15.37
C LEU A 50 1.53 -0.59 -14.67
N ARG A 51 2.66 -0.71 -15.35
CA ARG A 51 3.92 -1.17 -14.75
C ARG A 51 4.39 -0.35 -13.55
N ASP A 52 3.90 0.89 -13.41
CA ASP A 52 4.30 1.81 -12.34
C ASP A 52 3.41 1.66 -11.10
N CYS A 53 2.22 1.02 -11.23
CA CYS A 53 1.20 0.85 -10.18
C CYS A 53 0.72 -0.60 -9.99
N ILE A 54 1.45 -1.60 -10.50
CA ILE A 54 1.10 -3.02 -10.34
C ILE A 54 1.49 -3.55 -8.96
N VAL A 55 0.67 -4.45 -8.41
CA VAL A 55 1.12 -5.42 -7.42
C VAL A 55 1.97 -6.45 -8.15
N PRO A 56 3.27 -6.59 -7.83
CA PRO A 56 4.18 -7.42 -8.60
C PRO A 56 3.85 -8.91 -8.50
N ARG A 57 4.25 -9.68 -9.51
CA ARG A 57 4.04 -11.14 -9.60
C ARG A 57 4.42 -11.90 -8.33
N THR A 58 5.49 -11.49 -7.65
CA THR A 58 5.99 -12.12 -6.43
C THR A 58 5.07 -12.00 -5.23
N GLU A 59 4.14 -11.05 -5.26
CA GLU A 59 3.18 -10.78 -4.21
C GLU A 59 1.78 -11.32 -4.53
N ILE A 60 1.59 -11.89 -5.72
CA ILE A 60 0.31 -12.46 -6.13
C ILE A 60 -0.01 -13.70 -5.31
N VAL A 61 -1.16 -13.68 -4.65
CA VAL A 61 -1.75 -14.87 -4.04
C VAL A 61 -2.67 -15.54 -5.04
N ALA A 62 -2.30 -16.75 -5.45
CA ALA A 62 -3.06 -17.53 -6.44
C ALA A 62 -3.21 -18.99 -6.02
N CYS A 63 -4.16 -19.67 -6.63
CA CYS A 63 -4.49 -21.07 -6.40
C CYS A 63 -4.55 -21.81 -7.73
N ASP A 64 -4.05 -23.03 -7.78
CA ASP A 64 -4.20 -23.90 -8.94
C ASP A 64 -5.63 -24.44 -9.04
N THR A 65 -6.11 -24.69 -10.27
CA THR A 65 -7.44 -25.30 -10.51
C THR A 65 -7.58 -26.68 -9.90
N SER A 66 -6.47 -27.41 -9.74
CA SER A 66 -6.45 -28.75 -9.14
C SER A 66 -6.51 -28.75 -7.61
N ALA A 67 -6.41 -27.58 -6.97
CA ALA A 67 -6.43 -27.47 -5.53
C ALA A 67 -7.77 -27.87 -4.92
N THR A 68 -7.72 -28.43 -3.73
CA THR A 68 -8.92 -28.82 -2.98
C THR A 68 -9.63 -27.58 -2.38
N MET A 69 -10.91 -27.74 -2.06
CA MET A 69 -11.67 -26.69 -1.38
C MET A 69 -11.04 -26.29 -0.02
N GLU A 70 -10.41 -27.26 0.66
CA GLU A 70 -9.77 -27.03 1.96
C GLU A 70 -8.51 -26.17 1.82
N GLU A 71 -7.69 -26.43 0.80
CA GLU A 71 -6.51 -25.62 0.48
C GLU A 71 -6.89 -24.19 0.09
N LEU A 72 -7.94 -24.04 -0.71
CA LEU A 72 -8.47 -22.73 -1.08
C LEU A 72 -8.95 -21.96 0.17
N ARG A 73 -9.68 -22.63 1.07
CA ARG A 73 -10.16 -22.05 2.33
C ARG A 73 -9.01 -21.62 3.24
N SER A 74 -7.98 -22.45 3.37
CA SER A 74 -6.78 -22.13 4.16
C SER A 74 -6.10 -20.87 3.63
N LYS A 75 -5.95 -20.75 2.30
CA LYS A 75 -5.38 -19.55 1.68
C LYS A 75 -6.17 -18.28 1.99
N PHE A 76 -7.51 -18.34 1.95
CA PHE A 76 -8.34 -17.18 2.33
C PHE A 76 -8.17 -16.79 3.80
N ILE A 77 -8.07 -17.78 4.69
CA ILE A 77 -7.90 -17.53 6.14
C ILE A 77 -6.51 -16.95 6.43
N GLU A 78 -5.46 -17.49 5.82
CA GLU A 78 -4.08 -17.08 6.05
C GLU A 78 -3.80 -15.69 5.51
N THR A 79 -4.36 -15.35 4.34
CA THR A 79 -4.09 -14.08 3.65
C THR A 79 -5.07 -12.97 4.03
N GLY A 80 -6.28 -13.31 4.46
CA GLY A 80 -7.35 -12.34 4.73
C GLY A 80 -7.92 -11.65 3.49
N LEU A 81 -7.50 -12.07 2.28
CA LEU A 81 -7.93 -11.46 1.02
C LEU A 81 -9.39 -11.78 0.72
N SER A 82 -10.08 -10.91 0.01
CA SER A 82 -11.45 -11.15 -0.48
C SER A 82 -11.49 -11.88 -1.82
N LYS A 83 -10.39 -11.86 -2.58
CA LYS A 83 -10.26 -12.45 -3.92
C LYS A 83 -8.92 -13.16 -4.02
N ILE A 84 -8.91 -14.38 -4.56
CA ILE A 84 -7.71 -15.16 -4.87
C ILE A 84 -7.74 -15.48 -6.37
N LEU A 85 -6.63 -15.23 -7.04
CA LEU A 85 -6.48 -15.58 -8.46
C LEU A 85 -6.45 -17.09 -8.65
N VAL A 86 -6.94 -17.54 -9.80
CA VAL A 86 -6.93 -18.96 -10.17
C VAL A 86 -6.18 -19.13 -11.48
N TYR A 87 -5.21 -20.02 -11.48
CA TYR A 87 -4.41 -20.35 -12.64
C TYR A 87 -4.49 -21.84 -12.98
N ASN A 88 -4.13 -22.20 -14.19
CA ASN A 88 -4.03 -23.57 -14.64
C ASN A 88 -2.56 -23.89 -14.94
N GLU A 89 -1.99 -24.87 -14.22
CA GLU A 89 -0.60 -25.34 -14.31
C GLU A 89 0.48 -24.30 -13.98
N ASN A 90 0.37 -23.08 -14.49
CA ASN A 90 1.35 -22.02 -14.31
C ASN A 90 0.66 -20.67 -14.02
N ILE A 91 1.27 -19.85 -13.17
CA ILE A 91 0.81 -18.50 -12.83
C ILE A 91 0.75 -17.55 -14.05
N ASP A 92 1.40 -17.89 -15.15
CA ASP A 92 1.26 -17.17 -16.42
C ASP A 92 -0.05 -17.50 -17.15
N ASN A 93 -0.75 -18.55 -16.73
CA ASN A 93 -2.03 -18.95 -17.28
C ASN A 93 -3.16 -18.71 -16.27
N ILE A 94 -3.38 -17.45 -15.92
CA ILE A 94 -4.47 -17.04 -15.03
C ILE A 94 -5.79 -17.09 -15.79
N ILE A 95 -6.73 -17.90 -15.30
CA ILE A 95 -8.06 -18.08 -15.89
C ILE A 95 -9.13 -17.18 -15.25
N GLY A 96 -8.89 -16.68 -14.04
CA GLY A 96 -9.84 -15.82 -13.34
C GLY A 96 -9.51 -15.67 -11.87
N TYR A 97 -10.53 -15.37 -11.08
CA TYR A 97 -10.43 -15.30 -9.62
C TYR A 97 -11.66 -15.90 -8.96
N ILE A 98 -11.50 -16.33 -7.71
CA ILE A 98 -12.59 -16.73 -6.83
C ILE A 98 -12.77 -15.69 -5.73
N HIS A 99 -14.01 -15.42 -5.33
CA HIS A 99 -14.34 -14.50 -4.25
C HIS A 99 -14.64 -15.28 -2.97
N SER A 100 -14.20 -14.79 -1.81
CA SER A 100 -14.39 -15.43 -0.50
C SER A 100 -15.85 -15.76 -0.17
N SER A 101 -16.82 -14.98 -0.70
CA SER A 101 -18.26 -15.27 -0.52
C SER A 101 -18.71 -16.61 -1.08
N GLU A 102 -17.98 -17.18 -2.06
CA GLU A 102 -18.33 -18.48 -2.64
C GLU A 102 -18.05 -19.65 -1.67
N LEU A 103 -17.11 -19.45 -0.72
CA LEU A 103 -16.84 -20.44 0.32
C LEU A 103 -18.02 -20.69 1.27
N PHE A 104 -18.87 -19.66 1.50
CA PHE A 104 -20.05 -19.78 2.34
C PHE A 104 -21.14 -20.65 1.71
N LYS A 105 -21.11 -20.81 0.38
CA LYS A 105 -22.06 -21.65 -0.35
C LYS A 105 -21.67 -23.12 -0.31
N ASN A 106 -20.45 -23.45 0.11
CA ASN A 106 -19.86 -24.78 0.21
C ASN A 106 -20.11 -25.62 -1.07
N PRO A 107 -19.72 -25.12 -2.28
CA PRO A 107 -20.01 -25.80 -3.52
C PRO A 107 -19.24 -27.14 -3.60
N GLU A 108 -19.83 -28.15 -4.24
CA GLU A 108 -19.17 -29.42 -4.50
C GLU A 108 -17.95 -29.25 -5.42
N ASP A 109 -18.06 -28.34 -6.39
CA ASP A 109 -16.99 -27.96 -7.30
C ASP A 109 -16.85 -26.44 -7.34
N TRP A 110 -15.83 -25.91 -6.67
CA TRP A 110 -15.58 -24.48 -6.61
C TRP A 110 -15.10 -23.87 -7.93
N THR A 111 -14.56 -24.70 -8.83
CA THR A 111 -14.02 -24.21 -10.11
C THR A 111 -15.11 -23.64 -11.02
N GLN A 112 -16.35 -24.06 -10.85
CA GLN A 112 -17.51 -23.52 -11.56
C GLN A 112 -17.87 -22.07 -11.17
N HIS A 113 -17.32 -21.60 -10.05
CA HIS A 113 -17.56 -20.26 -9.52
C HIS A 113 -16.42 -19.28 -9.82
N ILE A 114 -15.46 -19.67 -10.68
CA ILE A 114 -14.38 -18.80 -11.13
C ILE A 114 -14.97 -17.67 -11.97
N ARG A 115 -14.64 -16.44 -11.57
CA ARG A 115 -15.05 -15.23 -12.29
C ARG A 115 -13.93 -14.79 -13.23
N SER A 116 -14.30 -14.41 -14.45
CA SER A 116 -13.33 -13.95 -15.44
C SER A 116 -12.63 -12.66 -15.02
N VAL A 117 -11.37 -12.53 -15.33
CA VAL A 117 -10.54 -11.35 -15.12
C VAL A 117 -10.19 -10.69 -16.45
N SER A 118 -9.93 -9.39 -16.47
CA SER A 118 -9.44 -8.70 -17.66
C SER A 118 -7.91 -8.85 -17.72
N ILE A 119 -7.38 -9.15 -18.91
CA ILE A 119 -5.94 -9.28 -19.17
C ILE A 119 -5.51 -8.07 -20.00
N VAL A 120 -4.50 -7.33 -19.54
CA VAL A 120 -4.05 -6.08 -20.14
C VAL A 120 -2.53 -5.99 -20.19
N PRO A 121 -1.93 -5.31 -21.18
CA PRO A 121 -0.47 -5.15 -21.25
C PRO A 121 0.01 -4.09 -20.24
N GLU A 122 1.21 -4.28 -19.71
CA GLU A 122 1.86 -3.38 -18.74
C GLU A 122 2.11 -1.95 -19.27
N THR A 123 2.20 -1.81 -20.61
CA THR A 123 2.36 -0.51 -21.28
C THR A 123 1.09 0.33 -21.36
N MET A 124 -0.07 -0.26 -21.00
CA MET A 124 -1.36 0.44 -20.99
C MET A 124 -1.33 1.61 -19.99
N ALA A 125 -2.00 2.71 -20.31
CA ALA A 125 -2.16 3.83 -19.39
C ALA A 125 -3.19 3.48 -18.29
N ALA A 126 -2.90 3.83 -17.05
CA ALA A 126 -3.72 3.56 -15.86
C ALA A 126 -5.16 4.11 -16.01
N ASN A 127 -5.31 5.33 -16.53
CA ASN A 127 -6.61 5.94 -16.79
C ASN A 127 -7.48 5.16 -17.80
N LYS A 128 -6.84 4.45 -18.73
CA LYS A 128 -7.55 3.62 -19.72
C LYS A 128 -8.04 2.32 -19.09
N LEU A 129 -7.23 1.70 -18.22
CA LEU A 129 -7.64 0.52 -17.47
C LEU A 129 -8.78 0.85 -16.49
N MET A 130 -8.68 1.97 -15.78
CA MET A 130 -9.72 2.42 -14.86
C MET A 130 -11.08 2.52 -15.57
N LYS A 131 -11.12 3.16 -16.75
CA LYS A 131 -12.34 3.24 -17.55
C LYS A 131 -12.86 1.87 -17.98
N LEU A 132 -11.96 0.96 -18.39
CA LEU A 132 -12.32 -0.41 -18.78
C LEU A 132 -12.97 -1.17 -17.62
N LEU A 133 -12.32 -1.16 -16.45
CA LEU A 133 -12.82 -1.85 -15.25
C LEU A 133 -14.19 -1.31 -14.82
N MET A 134 -14.38 0.01 -14.84
CA MET A 134 -15.68 0.63 -14.53
C MET A 134 -16.77 0.24 -15.53
N GLN A 135 -16.46 0.20 -16.83
CA GLN A 135 -17.41 -0.19 -17.87
C GLN A 135 -17.80 -1.68 -17.75
N GLU A 136 -16.83 -2.55 -17.50
CA GLU A 136 -17.06 -3.99 -17.36
C GLU A 136 -17.56 -4.39 -15.96
N LYS A 137 -17.64 -3.45 -15.02
CA LYS A 137 -17.98 -3.67 -13.61
C LYS A 137 -17.07 -4.71 -12.96
N LYS A 138 -15.80 -4.67 -13.31
CA LYS A 138 -14.73 -5.48 -12.73
C LYS A 138 -13.88 -4.61 -11.80
N SER A 139 -13.29 -5.23 -10.79
CA SER A 139 -12.44 -4.52 -9.83
C SER A 139 -10.97 -4.95 -9.90
N LEU A 140 -10.62 -5.87 -10.82
CA LEU A 140 -9.30 -6.48 -10.90
C LEU A 140 -8.93 -6.76 -12.36
N ALA A 141 -7.66 -6.53 -12.71
CA ALA A 141 -7.06 -6.92 -13.98
C ALA A 141 -5.72 -7.63 -13.75
N VAL A 142 -5.39 -8.58 -14.61
CA VAL A 142 -4.06 -9.19 -14.71
C VAL A 142 -3.25 -8.43 -15.74
N VAL A 143 -2.04 -8.07 -15.37
CA VAL A 143 -1.11 -7.33 -16.22
C VAL A 143 -0.06 -8.30 -16.76
N VAL A 144 0.14 -8.26 -18.08
CA VAL A 144 1.08 -9.14 -18.78
C VAL A 144 2.17 -8.33 -19.48
N ASP A 145 3.35 -8.93 -19.57
CA ASP A 145 4.48 -8.41 -20.35
C ASP A 145 4.34 -8.68 -21.86
N GLU A 146 5.32 -8.24 -22.64
CA GLU A 146 5.36 -8.45 -24.10
C GLU A 146 5.56 -9.91 -24.52
N PHE A 147 5.96 -10.79 -23.60
CA PHE A 147 6.16 -12.21 -23.83
C PHE A 147 4.95 -13.05 -23.41
N GLY A 148 3.92 -12.40 -22.86
CA GLY A 148 2.71 -13.06 -22.35
C GLY A 148 2.86 -13.60 -20.91
N GLY A 149 3.96 -13.29 -20.22
CA GLY A 149 4.13 -13.62 -18.82
C GLY A 149 3.33 -12.68 -17.91
N THR A 150 2.88 -13.17 -16.78
CA THR A 150 2.20 -12.33 -15.78
C THR A 150 3.22 -11.43 -15.07
N SER A 151 3.14 -10.12 -15.32
CA SER A 151 3.94 -9.08 -14.62
C SER A 151 3.38 -8.80 -13.24
N GLY A 152 2.07 -8.78 -13.09
CA GLY A 152 1.41 -8.44 -11.85
C GLY A 152 -0.11 -8.36 -11.97
N ILE A 153 -0.73 -7.74 -10.99
CA ILE A 153 -2.16 -7.40 -10.98
C ILE A 153 -2.36 -5.94 -10.63
N VAL A 154 -3.48 -5.39 -11.03
CA VAL A 154 -3.93 -4.06 -10.64
C VAL A 154 -5.39 -4.13 -10.25
N THR A 155 -5.73 -3.56 -9.11
CA THR A 155 -7.12 -3.39 -8.69
C THR A 155 -7.64 -1.99 -9.01
N LEU A 156 -8.95 -1.80 -8.92
CA LEU A 156 -9.53 -0.47 -9.06
C LEU A 156 -9.11 0.44 -7.90
N GLU A 157 -8.93 -0.17 -6.74
CA GLU A 157 -8.47 0.48 -5.52
C GLU A 157 -7.07 1.07 -5.71
N ASP A 158 -6.10 0.31 -6.27
CA ASP A 158 -4.74 0.80 -6.56
C ASP A 158 -4.76 1.99 -7.53
N LEU A 159 -5.63 1.94 -8.57
CA LEU A 159 -5.77 3.03 -9.53
C LEU A 159 -6.38 4.30 -8.92
N VAL A 160 -7.22 4.15 -7.93
CA VAL A 160 -7.81 5.26 -7.17
C VAL A 160 -6.77 5.86 -6.22
N GLU A 161 -5.95 5.02 -5.60
CA GLU A 161 -4.85 5.43 -4.73
C GLU A 161 -3.80 6.27 -5.46
N GLU A 162 -3.50 5.97 -6.74
CA GLU A 162 -2.62 6.79 -7.57
C GLU A 162 -3.11 8.24 -7.74
N ILE A 163 -4.42 8.48 -7.65
CA ILE A 163 -5.01 9.82 -7.76
C ILE A 163 -5.08 10.51 -6.40
N PHE A 164 -5.58 9.81 -5.41
CA PHE A 164 -5.88 10.39 -4.09
C PHE A 164 -4.70 10.31 -3.13
N GLY A 165 -3.66 9.53 -3.45
CA GLY A 165 -2.62 9.13 -2.51
C GLY A 165 -3.16 8.07 -1.55
N GLU A 166 -2.37 7.68 -0.56
CA GLU A 166 -2.89 6.89 0.55
C GLU A 166 -4.03 7.70 1.18
N ILE A 167 -5.27 7.25 0.98
CA ILE A 167 -6.44 7.85 1.65
C ILE A 167 -6.31 7.44 3.11
N GLU A 168 -5.71 8.31 3.91
CA GLU A 168 -5.78 8.18 5.36
C GLU A 168 -7.26 8.33 5.73
N ASP A 169 -7.93 7.22 6.02
CA ASP A 169 -9.27 7.23 6.60
C ASP A 169 -9.15 7.91 7.98
N GLU A 170 -10.01 8.88 8.27
CA GLU A 170 -10.10 9.52 9.59
C GLU A 170 -10.27 8.49 10.73
N HIS A 171 -10.55 7.23 10.37
CA HIS A 171 -10.60 6.05 11.23
C HIS A 171 -9.36 5.15 11.16
N ASP A 172 -8.40 5.41 10.27
CA ASP A 172 -7.11 4.68 10.19
C ASP A 172 -6.11 5.10 11.28
N MET A 173 -6.61 5.55 12.41
CA MET A 173 -5.85 5.62 13.67
C MET A 173 -5.27 4.24 14.09
N LYS A 174 -5.42 3.21 13.24
CA LYS A 174 -4.89 1.85 13.48
C LYS A 174 -3.42 1.67 13.11
N SER A 175 -2.84 2.52 12.29
CA SER A 175 -1.41 2.44 11.92
C SER A 175 -0.48 3.15 12.91
N HIS A 176 -0.98 4.12 13.67
CA HIS A 176 -0.20 4.89 14.63
C HIS A 176 -0.70 4.62 16.06
N VAL A 177 -0.52 3.40 16.52
CA VAL A 177 -0.82 3.08 17.93
C VAL A 177 0.21 3.82 18.80
N ALA A 178 -0.22 4.89 19.44
CA ALA A 178 0.51 5.59 20.50
C ALA A 178 -0.38 5.62 21.74
N LYS A 179 -0.20 4.66 22.64
CA LYS A 179 -1.02 4.55 23.83
C LYS A 179 -0.16 4.42 25.09
N LYS A 180 -0.37 5.32 26.05
CA LYS A 180 0.19 5.16 27.40
C LYS A 180 -0.54 4.02 28.10
N VAL A 181 0.19 2.96 28.45
CA VAL A 181 -0.33 1.77 29.13
C VAL A 181 -0.22 1.92 30.64
N SER A 182 0.88 2.49 31.13
CA SER A 182 1.11 2.85 32.51
C SER A 182 2.01 4.09 32.59
N ASP A 183 2.35 4.55 33.82
CA ASP A 183 3.13 5.80 33.95
C ASP A 183 4.44 5.80 33.18
N ASN A 184 5.09 4.65 33.04
CA ASN A 184 6.36 4.53 32.34
C ASN A 184 6.34 3.54 31.17
N GLU A 185 5.14 3.07 30.73
CA GLU A 185 5.01 2.11 29.64
C GLU A 185 4.09 2.64 28.56
N TYR A 186 4.55 2.51 27.32
CA TYR A 186 3.87 2.98 26.11
C TYR A 186 3.78 1.85 25.10
N LEU A 187 2.65 1.72 24.44
CA LEU A 187 2.47 0.85 23.28
C LEU A 187 2.52 1.74 22.03
N LEU A 188 3.53 1.50 21.18
CA LEU A 188 3.85 2.40 20.08
C LEU A 188 3.94 1.63 18.77
N SER A 189 3.39 2.20 17.69
CA SER A 189 3.68 1.75 16.33
C SER A 189 5.14 2.03 15.99
N GLY A 190 5.79 1.10 15.29
CA GLY A 190 7.16 1.30 14.81
C GLY A 190 7.31 2.47 13.82
N ARG A 191 6.22 2.88 13.18
CA ARG A 191 6.18 4.02 12.24
C ARG A 191 5.99 5.38 12.90
N MET A 192 5.72 5.42 14.21
CA MET A 192 5.59 6.70 14.92
C MET A 192 6.88 7.49 14.87
N GLU A 193 6.75 8.76 14.54
CA GLU A 193 7.85 9.71 14.52
C GLU A 193 8.24 10.08 15.94
N ILE A 194 9.54 10.26 16.16
CA ILE A 194 10.13 10.50 17.48
C ILE A 194 9.73 11.87 18.02
N ASP A 195 9.75 12.90 17.17
CA ASP A 195 9.33 14.26 17.51
C ASP A 195 7.88 14.28 17.98
N THR A 196 6.98 13.66 17.24
CA THR A 196 5.55 13.52 17.58
C THR A 196 5.37 12.83 18.94
N LEU A 197 6.14 11.77 19.24
CA LEU A 197 6.09 11.08 20.52
C LEU A 197 6.62 11.93 21.67
N ASN A 198 7.71 12.70 21.44
CA ASN A 198 8.25 13.63 22.39
C ASN A 198 7.20 14.70 22.75
N GLU A 199 6.52 15.26 21.74
CA GLU A 199 5.46 16.27 21.95
C GLU A 199 4.23 15.68 22.67
N MET A 200 3.74 14.49 22.24
CA MET A 200 2.53 13.89 22.79
C MET A 200 2.66 13.44 24.25
N PHE A 201 3.80 12.88 24.62
CA PHE A 201 3.98 12.23 25.91
C PHE A 201 5.01 12.92 26.81
N GLY A 202 5.65 14.01 26.35
CA GLY A 202 6.71 14.68 27.07
C GLY A 202 7.93 13.77 27.27
N LEU A 203 8.25 12.95 26.26
CA LEU A 203 9.39 12.06 26.25
C LEU A 203 10.65 12.86 25.82
N ASP A 204 11.81 12.29 26.06
CA ASP A 204 13.10 12.87 25.70
C ASP A 204 13.88 11.83 24.90
N LEU A 205 13.22 11.33 23.82
CA LEU A 205 13.85 10.43 22.86
C LEU A 205 14.82 11.22 21.97
N PRO A 206 16.04 10.74 21.74
CA PRO A 206 17.01 11.44 20.90
C PRO A 206 16.51 11.58 19.47
N GLU A 207 16.53 12.78 18.94
CA GLU A 207 16.27 13.09 17.53
C GLU A 207 17.56 13.07 16.73
N SER A 208 17.52 12.58 15.49
CA SER A 208 18.69 12.49 14.60
C SER A 208 18.24 12.49 13.13
N ASP A 209 19.11 13.01 12.25
CA ASP A 209 18.95 12.93 10.81
C ASP A 209 19.09 11.49 10.26
N ASP A 210 19.63 10.56 11.06
CA ASP A 210 19.83 9.16 10.65
C ASP A 210 18.57 8.30 10.83
N TYR A 211 17.58 8.77 11.60
CA TYR A 211 16.33 8.06 11.83
C TYR A 211 15.21 9.04 12.27
N VAL A 212 14.03 8.81 11.77
CA VAL A 212 12.84 9.64 12.06
C VAL A 212 11.83 8.90 12.93
N THR A 213 11.75 7.55 12.80
CA THR A 213 10.73 6.72 13.45
C THR A 213 11.28 5.85 14.57
N ILE A 214 10.41 5.35 15.45
CA ILE A 214 10.77 4.38 16.52
C ILE A 214 11.43 3.12 15.95
N ALA A 215 10.94 2.60 14.82
CA ALA A 215 11.58 1.45 14.18
C ALA A 215 12.99 1.80 13.69
N GLY A 216 13.16 2.99 13.08
CA GLY A 216 14.45 3.51 12.66
C GLY A 216 15.41 3.66 13.84
N PHE A 217 14.95 4.25 14.94
CA PHE A 217 15.70 4.39 16.17
C PHE A 217 16.19 3.04 16.71
N ILE A 218 15.32 2.05 16.82
CA ILE A 218 15.67 0.71 17.29
C ILE A 218 16.71 0.08 16.36
N LEU A 219 16.51 0.13 15.04
CA LEU A 219 17.42 -0.48 14.06
C LEU A 219 18.79 0.21 14.03
N HIS A 220 18.82 1.54 14.18
CA HIS A 220 20.07 2.32 14.20
C HIS A 220 20.98 1.88 15.34
N PHE A 221 20.45 1.77 16.57
CA PHE A 221 21.25 1.40 17.73
C PHE A 221 21.48 -0.11 17.86
N TYR A 222 20.47 -0.94 17.51
CA TYR A 222 20.57 -2.38 17.65
C TYR A 222 21.38 -3.04 16.52
N GLN A 223 21.43 -2.42 15.35
CA GLN A 223 22.17 -2.87 14.15
C GLN A 223 21.83 -4.30 13.69
N LYS A 224 20.67 -4.80 14.10
CA LYS A 224 20.12 -6.11 13.74
C LYS A 224 18.61 -6.00 13.66
N PHE A 225 17.99 -6.92 12.91
CA PHE A 225 16.53 -7.01 12.90
C PHE A 225 16.05 -7.80 14.13
N PRO A 226 15.30 -7.18 15.06
CA PRO A 226 14.92 -7.85 16.29
C PRO A 226 13.82 -8.90 16.03
N LYS A 227 13.81 -9.95 16.87
CA LYS A 227 12.80 -11.02 16.79
C LYS A 227 11.55 -10.67 17.61
N LEU A 228 10.45 -11.39 17.32
CA LEU A 228 9.24 -11.31 18.12
C LEU A 228 9.52 -11.59 19.61
N ASN A 229 8.97 -10.78 20.49
CA ASN A 229 9.16 -10.81 21.94
C ASN A 229 10.61 -10.51 22.43
N GLU A 230 11.51 -10.14 21.55
CA GLU A 230 12.84 -9.68 21.94
C GLU A 230 12.76 -8.30 22.61
N THR A 231 13.63 -8.07 23.57
CA THR A 231 13.74 -6.79 24.27
C THR A 231 15.07 -6.13 23.95
N VAL A 232 15.02 -4.95 23.35
CA VAL A 232 16.17 -4.13 23.00
C VAL A 232 16.30 -3.00 24.02
N GLN A 233 17.46 -2.89 24.67
CA GLN A 233 17.76 -1.83 25.62
C GLN A 233 18.58 -0.75 24.91
N ILE A 234 18.11 0.49 24.96
CA ILE A 234 18.81 1.65 24.41
C ILE A 234 18.71 2.76 25.44
N ASP A 235 19.85 3.10 26.06
CA ASP A 235 19.95 4.05 27.17
C ASP A 235 18.92 3.76 28.28
N LYS A 236 18.09 4.76 28.63
CA LYS A 236 17.02 4.64 29.61
C LYS A 236 15.74 3.96 29.09
N TYR A 237 15.70 3.59 27.80
CA TYR A 237 14.53 3.03 27.15
C TYR A 237 14.69 1.53 26.89
N SER A 238 13.63 0.78 27.16
CA SER A 238 13.55 -0.66 26.90
C SER A 238 12.42 -0.93 25.92
N PHE A 239 12.71 -1.50 24.75
CA PHE A 239 11.75 -1.77 23.68
C PHE A 239 11.51 -3.27 23.57
N LYS A 240 10.34 -3.73 23.98
CA LYS A 240 9.90 -5.10 23.73
C LYS A 240 9.12 -5.16 22.42
N ILE A 241 9.58 -6.01 21.50
CA ILE A 241 8.96 -6.19 20.18
C ILE A 241 7.69 -7.04 20.33
N ILE A 242 6.54 -6.44 20.05
CA ILE A 242 5.22 -7.09 20.17
C ILE A 242 4.74 -7.64 18.83
N LYS A 243 5.08 -6.94 17.73
CA LYS A 243 4.72 -7.41 16.39
C LYS A 243 5.82 -7.00 15.41
N VAL A 244 6.28 -7.94 14.59
CA VAL A 244 7.32 -7.76 13.60
C VAL A 244 7.03 -8.66 12.40
N THR A 245 7.30 -8.15 11.21
CA THR A 245 7.31 -8.91 9.95
C THR A 245 8.75 -9.15 9.51
N ALA A 246 8.95 -9.82 8.38
CA ALA A 246 10.29 -10.07 7.84
C ALA A 246 11.10 -8.78 7.58
N THR A 247 10.41 -7.66 7.32
CA THR A 247 11.04 -6.39 6.90
C THR A 247 10.66 -5.18 7.75
N LYS A 248 9.71 -5.31 8.69
CA LYS A 248 9.16 -4.15 9.44
C LYS A 248 8.93 -4.48 10.90
N ILE A 249 9.26 -3.54 11.78
CA ILE A 249 8.83 -3.53 13.18
C ILE A 249 7.48 -2.79 13.20
N GLU A 250 6.39 -3.50 13.50
CA GLU A 250 5.04 -2.91 13.46
C GLU A 250 4.59 -2.35 14.80
N LEU A 251 4.87 -3.07 15.90
CA LEU A 251 4.40 -2.69 17.22
C LEU A 251 5.44 -3.00 18.29
N VAL A 252 5.70 -2.04 19.14
CA VAL A 252 6.64 -2.16 20.24
C VAL A 252 6.01 -1.70 21.56
N ARG A 253 6.42 -2.29 22.66
CA ARG A 253 6.15 -1.78 24.00
C ARG A 253 7.41 -1.14 24.52
N MET A 254 7.40 0.17 24.67
CA MET A 254 8.48 0.96 25.25
C MET A 254 8.26 1.10 26.75
N LYS A 255 9.33 0.92 27.53
CA LYS A 255 9.38 1.22 28.94
C LYS A 255 10.50 2.21 29.20
N VAL A 256 10.18 3.27 29.94
CA VAL A 256 11.15 4.28 30.36
C VAL A 256 11.70 3.86 31.72
N GLY A 257 13.02 3.64 31.79
CA GLY A 257 13.72 3.39 33.06
C GLY A 257 13.80 4.66 33.90
N ILE A 258 13.74 4.49 35.18
CA ILE A 258 13.94 5.60 36.17
C ILE A 258 15.42 5.78 36.37
#